data_6a1afba4446b4c4280687bde6f0f51e0
#
_entry.id   6a1afba4446b4c4280687bde6f0f51e0
#
_cell.length_a   1.000
_cell.length_b   1.000
_cell.length_c   1.000
_cell.angle_alpha   90.00
_cell.angle_beta   90.00
_cell.angle_gamma   90.00
#
_symmetry.space_group_name_H-M   'P 1'
#
loop_
_entity.id
_entity.type
_entity.pdbx_description
1 polymer ?
#
loop_
_entity_poly.entity_id
_entity_poly.type
_entity_poly.pdbx_seq_one_letter_code
_entity_poly.pdbx_strand_id
1 'polypeptide(L)'
;MTEWFLGLAFLLGIFKILNMSSLAVAPDIYIKDRSSAFVKSILAACPIFLEPYIPTLIWGKSGHIQTIVYGKMGRVQYPDLKGDRHEHIMSDGATSTFDVYHPLSEHQAGGDYSLLVCPGIANCSESPYIRTLVHMAQRGGYRVAVLNHLGALRDVELTSPRIFDYGSTQEFHHMVEDMRKIYPNSSFLAVGFSMGANIITKYLGEHPDHQKHFICGMSLCQGYDVIQVRPQLMSFFLPRLYVYAMTENIKKMLQRHRNILFSASAQEKYGSFNMEKIFSSTSLEALDEAYSCKRLGFKSLDDYYQSCSSGNYLNNVTIPMFILNALDDPLVPPCLHTIPREFAESRDNCLYVVTRHGGHLGYFEGGYFTPSPITWIDRAVLEFANAVVTMEEKQQ
;
A
#
# COMPACT_ATOMS: atom_id res chain seq x y z
N MET A 1 -17.25 46.50 9.26
CA MET A 1 -18.08 45.43 8.65
C MET A 1 -17.28 44.51 7.75
N THR A 2 -16.44 44.99 6.83
CA THR A 2 -15.59 44.17 5.93
C THR A 2 -14.64 43.22 6.67
N GLU A 3 -14.01 43.63 7.75
CA GLU A 3 -13.08 42.77 8.52
C GLU A 3 -13.80 41.58 9.21
N TRP A 4 -15.01 41.81 9.71
CA TRP A 4 -15.82 40.75 10.29
C TRP A 4 -16.28 39.73 9.24
N PHE A 5 -16.61 40.17 8.02
CA PHE A 5 -16.94 39.28 6.91
C PHE A 5 -15.74 38.46 6.46
N LEU A 6 -14.55 39.07 6.39
CA LEU A 6 -13.31 38.37 6.04
C LEU A 6 -12.95 37.34 7.13
N GLY A 7 -13.06 37.69 8.42
CA GLY A 7 -12.83 36.79 9.54
C GLY A 7 -13.78 35.62 9.52
N LEU A 8 -15.09 35.86 9.29
CA LEU A 8 -16.08 34.80 9.22
C LEU A 8 -15.84 33.88 8.01
N ALA A 9 -15.53 34.42 6.84
CA ALA A 9 -15.20 33.66 5.64
C ALA A 9 -13.96 32.78 5.84
N PHE A 10 -12.94 33.29 6.53
CA PHE A 10 -11.74 32.55 6.90
C PHE A 10 -12.06 31.38 7.86
N LEU A 11 -12.86 31.63 8.91
CA LEU A 11 -13.28 30.56 9.85
C LEU A 11 -14.13 29.50 9.16
N LEU A 12 -15.06 29.90 8.28
CA LEU A 12 -15.85 28.96 7.49
C LEU A 12 -14.98 28.16 6.52
N GLY A 13 -13.95 28.80 5.94
CA GLY A 13 -12.95 28.14 5.12
C GLY A 13 -12.18 27.05 5.89
N ILE A 14 -11.70 27.39 7.09
CA ILE A 14 -11.04 26.39 7.97
C ILE A 14 -12.00 25.27 8.34
N PHE A 15 -13.21 25.57 8.76
CA PHE A 15 -14.23 24.58 9.12
C PHE A 15 -14.51 23.60 7.97
N LYS A 16 -14.56 24.12 6.73
CA LYS A 16 -14.74 23.31 5.53
C LYS A 16 -13.52 22.47 5.19
N ILE A 17 -12.31 23.04 5.28
CA ILE A 17 -11.05 22.31 5.02
C ILE A 17 -10.86 21.16 6.01
N LEU A 18 -11.18 21.41 7.28
CA LEU A 18 -11.10 20.41 8.35
C LEU A 18 -12.26 19.39 8.31
N ASN A 19 -13.27 19.61 7.45
CA ASN A 19 -14.46 18.78 7.31
C ASN A 19 -15.19 18.53 8.65
N MET A 20 -15.26 19.54 9.51
CA MET A 20 -15.72 19.41 10.89
C MET A 20 -17.20 19.03 11.02
N SER A 21 -18.02 19.28 9.99
CA SER A 21 -19.43 18.88 9.96
C SER A 21 -19.63 17.38 9.69
N SER A 22 -18.62 16.68 9.21
CA SER A 22 -18.72 15.25 8.92
C SER A 22 -18.81 14.43 10.20
N LEU A 23 -19.62 13.37 10.17
CA LEU A 23 -19.81 12.45 11.29
C LEU A 23 -18.86 11.25 11.17
N ALA A 24 -18.34 10.79 12.29
CA ALA A 24 -17.72 9.49 12.40
C ALA A 24 -18.82 8.42 12.32
N VAL A 25 -18.66 7.46 11.43
CA VAL A 25 -19.62 6.36 11.21
C VAL A 25 -18.87 5.06 11.09
N ALA A 26 -19.56 3.95 11.27
CA ALA A 26 -19.04 2.63 10.94
C ALA A 26 -18.71 2.56 9.45
N PRO A 27 -17.70 1.77 9.04
CA PRO A 27 -17.39 1.54 7.64
C PRO A 27 -18.56 0.92 6.87
N ASP A 28 -18.64 1.22 5.58
CA ASP A 28 -19.48 0.45 4.65
C ASP A 28 -18.78 -0.87 4.33
N ILE A 29 -19.52 -1.98 4.34
CA ILE A 29 -19.00 -3.32 4.07
C ILE A 29 -19.69 -3.89 2.85
N TYR A 30 -18.93 -4.21 1.82
CA TYR A 30 -19.37 -4.86 0.61
C TYR A 30 -18.91 -6.32 0.62
N ILE A 31 -19.85 -7.20 0.47
CA ILE A 31 -19.72 -8.67 0.54
C ILE A 31 -20.80 -9.30 -0.31
N LYS A 32 -20.58 -10.52 -0.76
CA LYS A 32 -21.57 -11.29 -1.52
C LYS A 32 -22.75 -11.72 -0.65
N ASP A 33 -22.47 -12.33 0.49
CA ASP A 33 -23.52 -12.84 1.39
C ASP A 33 -23.10 -12.74 2.87
N ARG A 34 -23.91 -12.02 3.64
CA ARG A 34 -23.74 -11.92 5.11
C ARG A 34 -23.93 -13.26 5.84
N SER A 35 -24.59 -14.22 5.22
CA SER A 35 -24.82 -15.54 5.81
C SER A 35 -23.64 -16.49 5.67
N SER A 36 -22.65 -16.17 4.82
CA SER A 36 -21.48 -17.03 4.61
C SER A 36 -20.72 -17.24 5.93
N ALA A 37 -20.17 -18.43 6.11
CA ALA A 37 -19.43 -18.80 7.33
C ALA A 37 -18.19 -17.89 7.51
N PHE A 38 -17.50 -17.58 6.40
CA PHE A 38 -16.35 -16.70 6.41
C PHE A 38 -16.71 -15.30 6.93
N VAL A 39 -17.72 -14.65 6.32
CA VAL A 39 -18.12 -13.29 6.69
C VAL A 39 -18.59 -13.21 8.14
N LYS A 40 -19.41 -14.18 8.59
CA LYS A 40 -19.86 -14.25 9.99
C LYS A 40 -18.70 -14.35 10.97
N SER A 41 -17.73 -15.22 10.68
CA SER A 41 -16.55 -15.41 11.53
C SER A 41 -15.69 -14.15 11.58
N ILE A 42 -15.42 -13.53 10.43
CA ILE A 42 -14.66 -12.29 10.38
C ILE A 42 -15.34 -11.16 11.13
N LEU A 43 -16.63 -10.91 10.86
CA LEU A 43 -17.36 -9.81 11.53
C LEU A 43 -17.53 -10.04 13.04
N ALA A 44 -17.61 -11.28 13.49
CA ALA A 44 -17.64 -11.62 14.92
C ALA A 44 -16.27 -11.41 15.59
N ALA A 45 -15.17 -11.66 14.88
CA ALA A 45 -13.81 -11.55 15.40
C ALA A 45 -13.21 -10.14 15.24
N CYS A 46 -13.76 -9.31 14.33
CA CYS A 46 -13.24 -7.97 13.99
C CYS A 46 -14.28 -6.89 14.26
N PRO A 47 -14.57 -6.52 15.51
CA PRO A 47 -15.55 -5.48 15.85
C PRO A 47 -15.19 -4.12 15.24
N ILE A 48 -13.92 -3.87 14.95
CA ILE A 48 -13.42 -2.65 14.29
C ILE A 48 -14.16 -2.33 12.97
N PHE A 49 -14.67 -3.33 12.27
CA PHE A 49 -15.43 -3.12 11.02
C PHE A 49 -16.89 -2.72 11.25
N LEU A 50 -17.41 -2.93 12.45
CA LEU A 50 -18.79 -2.62 12.82
C LEU A 50 -18.92 -1.36 13.67
N GLU A 51 -17.81 -0.86 14.20
CA GLU A 51 -17.75 0.31 15.05
C GLU A 51 -17.40 1.58 14.26
N PRO A 52 -17.83 2.77 14.70
CA PRO A 52 -17.45 4.01 14.06
C PRO A 52 -15.93 4.22 14.09
N TYR A 53 -15.34 4.48 12.93
CA TYR A 53 -13.98 4.99 12.88
C TYR A 53 -13.98 6.47 13.33
N ILE A 54 -13.27 6.76 14.43
CA ILE A 54 -13.20 8.08 15.05
C ILE A 54 -11.83 8.69 14.73
N PRO A 55 -11.73 9.54 13.69
CA PRO A 55 -10.48 10.21 13.34
C PRO A 55 -10.02 11.19 14.43
N THR A 56 -8.75 11.58 14.42
CA THR A 56 -8.22 12.67 15.25
C THR A 56 -9.12 13.90 15.12
N LEU A 57 -9.56 14.44 16.27
CA LEU A 57 -10.76 15.28 16.34
C LEU A 57 -10.72 16.53 15.46
N ILE A 58 -9.63 17.28 15.48
CA ILE A 58 -9.57 18.60 14.83
C ILE A 58 -9.34 18.50 13.32
N TRP A 59 -8.47 17.59 12.87
CA TRP A 59 -8.05 17.56 11.47
C TRP A 59 -8.28 16.20 10.78
N GLY A 60 -8.50 15.15 11.55
CA GLY A 60 -8.57 13.79 11.03
C GLY A 60 -9.78 13.49 10.15
N LYS A 61 -10.79 14.37 10.12
CA LYS A 61 -11.95 14.24 9.21
C LYS A 61 -11.66 14.73 7.79
N SER A 62 -10.49 15.31 7.54
CA SER A 62 -10.05 15.73 6.21
C SER A 62 -9.11 14.71 5.60
N GLY A 63 -9.53 14.01 4.54
CA GLY A 63 -8.70 13.05 3.84
C GLY A 63 -7.41 13.65 3.27
N HIS A 64 -7.48 14.91 2.83
CA HIS A 64 -6.29 15.63 2.39
C HIS A 64 -5.27 15.82 3.52
N ILE A 65 -5.72 16.24 4.71
CA ILE A 65 -4.82 16.44 5.85
C ILE A 65 -4.26 15.10 6.32
N GLN A 66 -5.09 14.06 6.42
CA GLN A 66 -4.63 12.70 6.74
C GLN A 66 -3.53 12.24 5.79
N THR A 67 -3.71 12.44 4.47
CA THR A 67 -2.73 12.08 3.45
C THR A 67 -1.42 12.88 3.59
N ILE A 68 -1.51 14.19 3.86
CA ILE A 68 -0.33 15.06 4.05
C ILE A 68 0.43 14.66 5.32
N VAL A 69 -0.29 14.46 6.42
CA VAL A 69 0.32 14.06 7.70
C VAL A 69 1.01 12.70 7.56
N TYR A 70 0.34 11.73 6.94
CA TYR A 70 0.96 10.45 6.62
C TYR A 70 2.25 10.59 5.82
N GLY A 71 2.24 11.40 4.74
CA GLY A 71 3.37 11.52 3.82
C GLY A 71 4.52 12.42 4.32
N LYS A 72 4.28 13.32 5.29
CA LYS A 72 5.26 14.33 5.74
C LYS A 72 5.71 14.16 7.19
N MET A 73 4.78 13.92 8.10
CA MET A 73 5.09 13.86 9.53
C MET A 73 5.35 12.43 9.99
N GLY A 74 4.90 11.44 9.20
CA GLY A 74 4.99 10.05 9.60
C GLY A 74 4.15 9.74 10.83
N ARG A 75 4.32 8.53 11.33
CA ARG A 75 3.74 8.07 12.60
C ARG A 75 4.77 8.15 13.70
N VAL A 76 4.37 7.84 14.94
CA VAL A 76 5.31 7.72 16.03
C VAL A 76 6.41 6.74 15.62
N GLN A 77 7.65 7.21 15.67
CA GLN A 77 8.79 6.35 15.36
C GLN A 77 8.96 5.38 16.54
N TYR A 78 8.91 4.10 16.25
CA TYR A 78 9.44 3.09 17.17
C TYR A 78 10.94 3.02 16.88
N PRO A 79 11.80 3.51 17.79
CA PRO A 79 13.23 3.34 17.65
C PRO A 79 13.57 1.85 17.76
N ASP A 80 14.66 1.43 17.16
CA ASP A 80 15.28 0.12 17.37
C ASP A 80 14.58 -1.14 16.81
N LEU A 81 13.68 -1.00 15.84
CA LEU A 81 13.29 -2.16 15.05
C LEU A 81 14.46 -2.56 14.14
N LYS A 82 15.19 -3.59 14.58
CA LYS A 82 16.24 -4.20 13.77
C LYS A 82 15.65 -5.41 13.07
N GLY A 83 15.58 -5.33 11.74
CA GLY A 83 15.27 -6.47 10.89
C GLY A 83 16.57 -7.11 10.38
N ASP A 84 16.52 -8.41 10.13
CA ASP A 84 17.58 -9.12 9.44
C ASP A 84 17.41 -8.88 7.95
N ARG A 85 18.38 -8.20 7.31
CA ARG A 85 18.35 -7.90 5.87
C ARG A 85 18.77 -9.11 5.08
N HIS A 86 17.90 -9.49 4.15
CA HIS A 86 18.12 -10.52 3.16
C HIS A 86 18.28 -9.91 1.78
N GLU A 87 19.12 -10.54 0.94
CA GLU A 87 19.42 -10.11 -0.41
C GLU A 87 19.16 -11.26 -1.38
N HIS A 88 18.56 -10.94 -2.53
CA HIS A 88 18.32 -11.88 -3.62
C HIS A 88 18.85 -11.29 -4.92
N ILE A 89 19.80 -11.97 -5.54
CA ILE A 89 20.34 -11.57 -6.86
C ILE A 89 19.40 -12.09 -7.94
N MET A 90 18.73 -11.17 -8.62
CA MET A 90 17.78 -11.47 -9.69
C MET A 90 18.49 -11.79 -11.00
N SER A 91 17.79 -12.40 -11.95
CA SER A 91 18.35 -12.82 -13.25
C SER A 91 18.89 -11.66 -14.11
N ASP A 92 18.39 -10.43 -13.89
CA ASP A 92 18.87 -9.22 -14.57
C ASP A 92 20.04 -8.52 -13.86
N GLY A 93 20.57 -9.13 -12.79
CA GLY A 93 21.66 -8.63 -11.97
C GLY A 93 21.24 -7.63 -10.90
N ALA A 94 19.95 -7.31 -10.77
CA ALA A 94 19.46 -6.48 -9.66
C ALA A 94 19.49 -7.25 -8.36
N THR A 95 19.90 -6.61 -7.26
CA THR A 95 19.79 -7.16 -5.91
C THR A 95 18.53 -6.62 -5.26
N SER A 96 17.50 -7.48 -5.16
CA SER A 96 16.32 -7.22 -4.36
C SER A 96 16.64 -7.43 -2.88
N THR A 97 16.09 -6.58 -2.00
CA THR A 97 16.29 -6.72 -0.56
C THR A 97 14.96 -6.75 0.17
N PHE A 98 14.92 -7.49 1.28
CA PHE A 98 13.79 -7.46 2.22
C PHE A 98 14.33 -7.63 3.64
N ASP A 99 13.62 -7.07 4.61
CA ASP A 99 14.01 -7.14 6.01
C ASP A 99 13.03 -8.02 6.79
N VAL A 100 13.56 -8.97 7.55
CA VAL A 100 12.79 -9.92 8.36
C VAL A 100 12.84 -9.51 9.83
N TYR A 101 11.67 -9.35 10.43
CA TYR A 101 11.48 -9.03 11.84
C TYR A 101 10.88 -10.23 12.55
N HIS A 102 11.57 -10.76 13.54
CA HIS A 102 11.12 -11.95 14.30
C HIS A 102 10.01 -11.62 15.29
N PRO A 103 9.11 -12.57 15.59
CA PRO A 103 8.07 -12.37 16.58
C PRO A 103 8.70 -12.14 17.96
N LEU A 104 8.06 -11.29 18.78
CA LEU A 104 8.46 -11.00 20.16
C LEU A 104 7.71 -11.84 21.19
N SER A 105 6.70 -12.60 20.76
CA SER A 105 5.91 -13.53 21.57
C SER A 105 5.47 -14.69 20.68
N GLU A 106 5.03 -15.77 21.28
CA GLU A 106 4.32 -16.82 20.56
C GLU A 106 2.97 -16.31 20.05
N HIS A 107 2.56 -16.77 18.89
CA HIS A 107 1.24 -16.42 18.36
C HIS A 107 0.14 -17.13 19.16
N GLN A 108 -0.98 -16.44 19.43
CA GLN A 108 -2.06 -16.99 20.27
C GLN A 108 -2.66 -18.29 19.74
N ALA A 109 -2.64 -18.51 18.44
CA ALA A 109 -3.07 -19.74 17.79
C ALA A 109 -2.01 -20.87 17.83
N GLY A 110 -0.78 -20.60 18.29
CA GLY A 110 0.29 -21.58 18.46
C GLY A 110 1.07 -21.93 17.18
N GLY A 111 0.68 -21.41 16.01
CA GLY A 111 1.34 -21.67 14.73
C GLY A 111 2.49 -20.70 14.42
N ASP A 112 3.19 -20.96 13.31
CA ASP A 112 4.20 -20.04 12.72
C ASP A 112 3.56 -19.26 11.56
N TYR A 113 3.42 -17.95 11.73
CA TYR A 113 2.77 -17.08 10.77
C TYR A 113 3.66 -15.91 10.38
N SER A 114 3.73 -15.62 9.06
CA SER A 114 4.53 -14.53 8.53
C SER A 114 3.67 -13.57 7.71
N LEU A 115 3.70 -12.28 8.08
CA LEU A 115 3.18 -11.19 7.24
C LEU A 115 4.21 -10.83 6.18
N LEU A 116 3.89 -11.00 4.91
CA LEU A 116 4.71 -10.58 3.79
C LEU A 116 4.20 -9.22 3.30
N VAL A 117 4.95 -8.16 3.59
CA VAL A 117 4.52 -6.78 3.42
C VAL A 117 5.17 -6.15 2.20
N CYS A 118 4.34 -5.63 1.29
CA CYS A 118 4.75 -4.81 0.17
C CYS A 118 4.37 -3.34 0.42
N PRO A 119 5.33 -2.44 0.62
CA PRO A 119 5.07 -1.02 0.90
C PRO A 119 4.51 -0.24 -0.31
N GLY A 120 4.05 0.99 -0.06
CA GLY A 120 3.67 1.94 -1.10
C GLY A 120 4.87 2.41 -1.94
N ILE A 121 4.57 3.24 -2.94
CA ILE A 121 5.54 3.73 -3.92
C ILE A 121 6.79 4.33 -3.28
N ALA A 122 7.97 3.89 -3.71
CA ALA A 122 9.27 4.36 -3.24
C ALA A 122 9.52 4.21 -1.73
N ASN A 123 8.81 3.31 -1.06
CA ASN A 123 8.96 3.03 0.37
C ASN A 123 9.72 1.71 0.62
N CYS A 124 10.09 1.51 1.87
CA CYS A 124 10.87 0.36 2.35
C CYS A 124 10.51 0.05 3.81
N SER A 125 11.20 -0.90 4.40
CA SER A 125 11.06 -1.30 5.81
C SER A 125 11.28 -0.17 6.81
N GLU A 126 12.05 0.86 6.44
CA GLU A 126 12.34 2.02 7.29
C GLU A 126 11.19 3.06 7.31
N SER A 127 10.19 2.90 6.46
CA SER A 127 9.06 3.81 6.38
C SER A 127 8.26 3.81 7.71
N PRO A 128 7.93 4.98 8.30
CA PRO A 128 7.34 5.07 9.64
C PRO A 128 6.07 4.23 9.83
N TYR A 129 5.18 4.19 8.82
CA TYR A 129 3.95 3.41 8.92
C TYR A 129 4.21 1.90 8.86
N ILE A 130 5.22 1.46 8.12
CA ILE A 130 5.66 0.06 8.09
C ILE A 130 6.22 -0.33 9.47
N ARG A 131 7.07 0.50 10.08
CA ARG A 131 7.60 0.25 11.41
C ARG A 131 6.51 0.11 12.46
N THR A 132 5.43 0.90 12.37
CA THR A 132 4.28 0.78 13.28
C THR A 132 3.61 -0.58 13.15
N LEU A 133 3.29 -1.00 11.91
CA LEU A 133 2.71 -2.31 11.65
C LEU A 133 3.62 -3.45 12.12
N VAL A 134 4.92 -3.38 11.77
CA VAL A 134 5.92 -4.38 12.18
C VAL A 134 5.94 -4.54 13.70
N HIS A 135 6.04 -3.41 14.44
CA HIS A 135 6.06 -3.44 15.90
C HIS A 135 4.82 -4.13 16.49
N MET A 136 3.65 -3.80 15.97
CA MET A 136 2.40 -4.41 16.44
C MET A 136 2.33 -5.91 16.10
N ALA A 137 2.70 -6.26 14.88
CA ALA A 137 2.66 -7.65 14.39
C ALA A 137 3.64 -8.55 15.16
N GLN A 138 4.87 -8.07 15.43
CA GLN A 138 5.84 -8.81 16.26
C GLN A 138 5.30 -9.11 17.66
N ARG A 139 4.61 -8.14 18.29
CA ARG A 139 3.96 -8.33 19.60
C ARG A 139 2.75 -9.25 19.53
N GLY A 140 2.12 -9.34 18.37
CA GLY A 140 1.04 -10.30 18.10
C GLY A 140 1.53 -11.72 17.77
N GLY A 141 2.85 -11.95 17.77
CA GLY A 141 3.43 -13.26 17.49
C GLY A 141 3.69 -13.53 16.02
N TYR A 142 3.59 -12.51 15.15
CA TYR A 142 3.90 -12.64 13.73
C TYR A 142 5.37 -12.38 13.45
N ARG A 143 5.94 -13.18 12.53
CA ARG A 143 7.13 -12.79 11.77
C ARG A 143 6.68 -11.81 10.69
N VAL A 144 7.49 -10.78 10.39
CA VAL A 144 7.17 -9.82 9.33
C VAL A 144 8.33 -9.74 8.36
N ALA A 145 8.09 -10.00 7.08
CA ALA A 145 9.05 -9.75 6.01
C ALA A 145 8.57 -8.55 5.20
N VAL A 146 9.42 -7.54 5.07
CA VAL A 146 9.09 -6.29 4.37
C VAL A 146 9.96 -6.13 3.14
N LEU A 147 9.34 -6.06 1.97
CA LEU A 147 10.03 -5.78 0.71
C LEU A 147 10.58 -4.34 0.73
N ASN A 148 11.83 -4.17 0.29
CA ASN A 148 12.39 -2.86 0.02
C ASN A 148 12.36 -2.62 -1.49
N HIS A 149 11.59 -1.63 -1.94
CA HIS A 149 11.58 -1.32 -3.37
C HIS A 149 12.96 -0.92 -3.87
N LEU A 150 13.36 -1.42 -5.05
CA LEU A 150 14.68 -1.15 -5.63
C LEU A 150 14.96 0.34 -5.70
N GLY A 151 16.05 0.75 -5.07
CA GLY A 151 16.48 2.14 -4.97
C GLY A 151 15.82 2.94 -3.84
N ALA A 152 14.89 2.37 -3.05
CA ALA A 152 14.24 3.09 -1.95
C ALA A 152 15.17 3.28 -0.75
N LEU A 153 15.93 2.26 -0.38
CA LEU A 153 16.93 2.35 0.68
C LEU A 153 18.08 3.28 0.28
N ARG A 154 18.50 4.13 1.21
CA ARG A 154 19.52 5.15 0.92
C ARG A 154 20.94 4.61 1.00
N ASP A 155 21.15 3.61 1.82
CA ASP A 155 22.42 2.95 2.14
C ASP A 155 22.69 1.70 1.29
N VAL A 156 21.76 1.33 0.41
CA VAL A 156 21.89 0.21 -0.51
C VAL A 156 22.10 0.73 -1.93
N GLU A 157 23.23 0.37 -2.52
CA GLU A 157 23.53 0.69 -3.92
C GLU A 157 22.79 -0.25 -4.87
N LEU A 158 22.39 0.28 -6.02
CA LEU A 158 21.84 -0.54 -7.09
C LEU A 158 22.95 -1.37 -7.75
N THR A 159 22.67 -2.63 -8.03
CA THR A 159 23.58 -3.55 -8.74
C THR A 159 23.21 -3.73 -10.22
N SER A 160 22.07 -3.20 -10.64
CA SER A 160 21.55 -3.22 -12.02
C SER A 160 20.99 -1.86 -12.38
N PRO A 161 21.00 -1.45 -13.67
CA PRO A 161 20.55 -0.12 -14.08
C PRO A 161 19.02 0.03 -14.10
N ARG A 162 18.36 -0.31 -13.00
CA ARG A 162 16.92 -0.10 -12.80
C ARG A 162 16.56 0.22 -11.35
N ILE A 163 15.50 0.97 -11.16
CA ILE A 163 14.75 1.09 -9.92
C ILE A 163 13.48 0.23 -10.02
N PHE A 164 12.69 0.19 -8.94
CA PHE A 164 11.36 -0.40 -8.95
C PHE A 164 10.49 0.17 -10.09
N ASP A 165 9.44 -0.53 -10.46
CA ASP A 165 8.36 -0.02 -11.32
C ASP A 165 6.98 -0.34 -10.70
N TYR A 166 5.92 0.21 -11.30
CA TYR A 166 4.60 0.18 -10.71
C TYR A 166 3.94 -1.22 -10.72
N GLY A 167 4.35 -2.10 -11.62
CA GLY A 167 3.66 -3.36 -11.88
C GLY A 167 4.51 -4.62 -11.82
N SER A 168 5.82 -4.52 -11.55
CA SER A 168 6.67 -5.72 -11.40
C SER A 168 6.32 -6.48 -10.13
N THR A 169 6.07 -7.77 -10.28
CA THR A 169 5.82 -8.70 -9.18
C THR A 169 7.06 -9.51 -8.79
N GLN A 170 8.16 -9.35 -9.55
CA GLN A 170 9.35 -10.19 -9.43
C GLN A 170 10.06 -10.05 -8.09
N GLU A 171 10.24 -8.82 -7.59
CA GLU A 171 10.89 -8.61 -6.29
C GLU A 171 10.08 -9.25 -5.14
N PHE A 172 8.76 -9.13 -5.20
CA PHE A 172 7.87 -9.76 -4.23
C PHE A 172 7.90 -11.28 -4.36
N HIS A 173 7.89 -11.81 -5.59
CA HIS A 173 8.02 -13.24 -5.85
C HIS A 173 9.30 -13.83 -5.22
N HIS A 174 10.45 -13.18 -5.42
CA HIS A 174 11.71 -13.66 -4.85
C HIS A 174 11.71 -13.61 -3.32
N MET A 175 11.13 -12.57 -2.72
CA MET A 175 10.93 -12.52 -1.27
C MET A 175 10.07 -13.70 -0.78
N VAL A 176 8.97 -14.04 -1.47
CA VAL A 176 8.12 -15.18 -1.13
C VAL A 176 8.91 -16.50 -1.20
N GLU A 177 9.65 -16.72 -2.30
CA GLU A 177 10.42 -17.93 -2.48
C GLU A 177 11.53 -18.10 -1.44
N ASP A 178 12.22 -17.02 -1.08
CA ASP A 178 13.26 -17.07 -0.06
C ASP A 178 12.65 -17.26 1.35
N MET A 179 11.54 -16.60 1.65
CA MET A 179 10.81 -16.83 2.91
C MET A 179 10.34 -18.29 3.06
N ARG A 180 9.90 -18.92 1.97
CA ARG A 180 9.53 -20.34 1.96
C ARG A 180 10.70 -21.28 2.24
N LYS A 181 11.91 -20.94 1.74
CA LYS A 181 13.13 -21.71 2.00
C LYS A 181 13.59 -21.56 3.44
N ILE A 182 13.55 -20.33 3.96
CA ILE A 182 14.05 -20.01 5.30
C ILE A 182 13.04 -20.49 6.38
N TYR A 183 11.74 -20.34 6.12
CA TYR A 183 10.66 -20.67 7.05
C TYR A 183 9.62 -21.61 6.41
N PRO A 184 9.99 -22.87 6.13
CA PRO A 184 9.17 -23.80 5.36
C PRO A 184 7.84 -24.17 6.02
N ASN A 185 7.74 -24.03 7.34
CA ASN A 185 6.55 -24.35 8.12
C ASN A 185 5.66 -23.12 8.39
N SER A 186 6.06 -21.92 7.93
CA SER A 186 5.31 -20.71 8.17
C SER A 186 4.18 -20.55 7.17
N SER A 187 2.98 -20.24 7.66
CA SER A 187 1.84 -19.83 6.83
C SER A 187 1.93 -18.32 6.54
N PHE A 188 1.71 -17.94 5.28
CA PHE A 188 1.91 -16.57 4.85
C PHE A 188 0.61 -15.79 4.74
N LEU A 189 0.67 -14.50 5.09
CA LEU A 189 -0.37 -13.51 4.87
C LEU A 189 0.25 -12.37 4.03
N ALA A 190 -0.31 -12.07 2.87
CA ALA A 190 0.18 -10.98 2.01
C ALA A 190 -0.48 -9.65 2.41
N VAL A 191 0.31 -8.60 2.64
CA VAL A 191 -0.18 -7.26 2.99
C VAL A 191 0.43 -6.23 2.06
N GLY A 192 -0.40 -5.51 1.32
CA GLY A 192 0.06 -4.47 0.41
C GLY A 192 -0.57 -3.11 0.69
N PHE A 193 0.23 -2.06 0.58
CA PHE A 193 -0.19 -0.68 0.77
C PHE A 193 -0.04 0.11 -0.53
N SER A 194 -1.11 0.75 -1.03
CA SER A 194 -1.08 1.58 -2.24
C SER A 194 -0.49 0.81 -3.44
N MET A 195 0.64 1.25 -4.02
CA MET A 195 1.35 0.50 -5.05
C MET A 195 1.67 -0.94 -4.62
N GLY A 196 2.04 -1.16 -3.37
CA GLY A 196 2.28 -2.50 -2.84
C GLY A 196 1.03 -3.37 -2.83
N ALA A 197 -0.15 -2.78 -2.63
CA ALA A 197 -1.43 -3.48 -2.75
C ALA A 197 -1.70 -3.91 -4.21
N ASN A 198 -1.33 -3.05 -5.17
CA ASN A 198 -1.38 -3.41 -6.59
C ASN A 198 -0.44 -4.59 -6.91
N ILE A 199 0.80 -4.56 -6.40
CA ILE A 199 1.80 -5.60 -6.62
C ILE A 199 1.33 -6.94 -6.04
N ILE A 200 0.87 -7.00 -4.77
CA ILE A 200 0.45 -8.26 -4.16
C ILE A 200 -0.82 -8.82 -4.83
N THR A 201 -1.77 -7.97 -5.18
CA THR A 201 -3.00 -8.39 -5.86
C THR A 201 -2.69 -8.96 -7.23
N LYS A 202 -1.82 -8.27 -7.99
CA LYS A 202 -1.33 -8.75 -9.27
C LYS A 202 -0.57 -10.07 -9.12
N TYR A 203 0.37 -10.17 -8.17
CA TYR A 203 1.15 -11.37 -7.91
C TYR A 203 0.27 -12.59 -7.62
N LEU A 204 -0.72 -12.43 -6.74
CA LEU A 204 -1.64 -13.51 -6.39
C LEU A 204 -2.48 -13.95 -7.60
N GLY A 205 -2.92 -13.02 -8.45
CA GLY A 205 -3.73 -13.35 -9.62
C GLY A 205 -2.92 -13.76 -10.86
N GLU A 206 -1.68 -13.28 -11.00
CA GLU A 206 -0.76 -13.61 -12.09
C GLU A 206 -0.15 -15.02 -11.91
N HIS A 207 0.03 -15.43 -10.65
CA HIS A 207 0.58 -16.73 -10.26
C HIS A 207 -0.38 -17.50 -9.33
N PRO A 208 -1.53 -17.99 -9.84
CA PRO A 208 -2.53 -18.66 -9.00
C PRO A 208 -2.01 -19.85 -8.22
N ASP A 209 -1.05 -20.62 -8.77
CA ASP A 209 -0.44 -21.76 -8.11
C ASP A 209 0.33 -21.40 -6.83
N HIS A 210 0.77 -20.15 -6.72
CA HIS A 210 1.49 -19.67 -5.54
C HIS A 210 0.54 -19.29 -4.39
N GLN A 211 -0.76 -19.12 -4.66
CA GLN A 211 -1.75 -18.79 -3.63
C GLN A 211 -1.82 -19.84 -2.51
N LYS A 212 -1.49 -21.10 -2.78
CA LYS A 212 -1.45 -22.19 -1.78
C LYS A 212 -0.50 -21.94 -0.60
N HIS A 213 0.39 -20.95 -0.72
CA HIS A 213 1.31 -20.57 0.36
C HIS A 213 0.73 -19.46 1.25
N PHE A 214 -0.41 -18.90 0.86
CA PHE A 214 -1.03 -17.77 1.54
C PHE A 214 -2.38 -18.17 2.10
N ILE A 215 -2.61 -17.85 3.36
CA ILE A 215 -3.92 -18.02 3.99
C ILE A 215 -4.84 -16.84 3.69
N CYS A 216 -4.30 -15.65 3.39
CA CYS A 216 -5.08 -14.51 2.92
C CYS A 216 -4.21 -13.45 2.22
N GLY A 217 -4.89 -12.52 1.50
CA GLY A 217 -4.32 -11.29 0.99
C GLY A 217 -5.05 -10.06 1.55
N MET A 218 -4.30 -8.97 1.79
CA MET A 218 -4.83 -7.70 2.28
C MET A 218 -4.40 -6.57 1.35
N SER A 219 -5.36 -6.00 0.63
CA SER A 219 -5.14 -4.97 -0.39
C SER A 219 -5.66 -3.63 0.11
N LEU A 220 -4.74 -2.70 0.44
CA LEU A 220 -5.05 -1.50 1.18
C LEU A 220 -4.81 -0.24 0.34
N CYS A 221 -5.88 0.55 0.12
CA CYS A 221 -5.85 1.87 -0.54
C CYS A 221 -5.26 1.86 -1.95
N GLN A 222 -5.79 1.01 -2.85
CA GLN A 222 -5.41 1.01 -4.26
C GLN A 222 -6.60 1.19 -5.20
N GLY A 223 -6.31 1.56 -6.47
CA GLY A 223 -7.31 1.87 -7.50
C GLY A 223 -7.52 0.76 -8.55
N TYR A 224 -6.81 -0.35 -8.51
CA TYR A 224 -6.92 -1.56 -9.36
C TYR A 224 -6.70 -1.36 -10.87
N ASP A 225 -7.05 -0.22 -11.43
CA ASP A 225 -6.90 0.12 -12.85
C ASP A 225 -6.17 1.45 -12.99
N VAL A 226 -4.89 1.40 -13.38
CA VAL A 226 -4.02 2.58 -13.47
C VAL A 226 -4.48 3.54 -14.58
N ILE A 227 -5.12 3.01 -15.63
CA ILE A 227 -5.65 3.84 -16.73
C ILE A 227 -6.81 4.71 -16.22
N GLN A 228 -7.70 4.15 -15.39
CA GLN A 228 -8.80 4.90 -14.79
C GLN A 228 -8.34 5.85 -13.67
N VAL A 229 -7.29 5.50 -12.93
CA VAL A 229 -6.71 6.34 -11.87
C VAL A 229 -6.11 7.63 -12.45
N ARG A 230 -5.40 7.53 -13.58
CA ARG A 230 -4.66 8.63 -14.22
C ARG A 230 -5.46 9.93 -14.41
N PRO A 231 -6.62 9.96 -15.08
CA PRO A 231 -7.37 11.19 -15.26
C PRO A 231 -7.89 11.78 -13.95
N GLN A 232 -8.17 10.95 -12.93
CA GLN A 232 -8.63 11.41 -11.62
C GLN A 232 -7.54 12.18 -10.89
N LEU A 233 -6.30 11.69 -10.92
CA LEU A 233 -5.14 12.34 -10.32
C LEU A 233 -4.83 13.71 -10.96
N MET A 234 -5.20 13.89 -12.22
CA MET A 234 -4.93 15.13 -12.97
C MET A 234 -6.13 16.08 -13.05
N SER A 235 -7.32 15.70 -12.53
CA SER A 235 -8.56 16.47 -12.66
C SER A 235 -8.62 17.72 -11.79
N PHE A 236 -8.01 17.72 -10.59
CA PHE A 236 -8.06 18.80 -9.63
C PHE A 236 -6.67 19.25 -9.18
N PHE A 237 -6.58 20.47 -8.63
CA PHE A 237 -5.32 21.08 -8.18
C PHE A 237 -4.61 20.25 -7.08
N LEU A 238 -5.33 19.83 -6.04
CA LEU A 238 -4.74 19.12 -4.91
C LEU A 238 -4.18 17.73 -5.28
N PRO A 239 -4.90 16.86 -6.00
CA PRO A 239 -4.32 15.60 -6.51
C PRO A 239 -3.04 15.83 -7.32
N ARG A 240 -2.98 16.85 -8.16
CA ARG A 240 -1.76 17.20 -8.92
C ARG A 240 -0.56 17.51 -8.02
N LEU A 241 -0.78 18.15 -6.86
CA LEU A 241 0.31 18.38 -5.90
C LEU A 241 0.87 17.09 -5.32
N TYR A 242 0.01 16.11 -5.03
CA TYR A 242 0.48 14.78 -4.58
C TYR A 242 1.26 14.07 -5.68
N VAL A 243 0.74 14.06 -6.91
CA VAL A 243 1.44 13.50 -8.08
C VAL A 243 2.79 14.18 -8.27
N TYR A 244 2.85 15.50 -8.21
CA TYR A 244 4.10 16.25 -8.28
C TYR A 244 5.07 15.85 -7.19
N ALA A 245 4.62 15.77 -5.93
CA ALA A 245 5.48 15.38 -4.81
C ALA A 245 6.03 13.95 -4.96
N MET A 246 5.20 13.00 -5.42
CA MET A 246 5.63 11.63 -5.71
C MET A 246 6.65 11.60 -6.86
N THR A 247 6.40 12.35 -7.94
CA THR A 247 7.31 12.47 -9.08
C THR A 247 8.67 13.01 -8.65
N GLU A 248 8.69 14.08 -7.83
CA GLU A 248 9.92 14.64 -7.29
C GLU A 248 10.69 13.64 -6.41
N ASN A 249 10.01 12.82 -5.63
CA ASN A 249 10.65 11.78 -4.83
C ASN A 249 11.32 10.72 -5.71
N ILE A 250 10.66 10.26 -6.78
CA ILE A 250 11.25 9.31 -7.74
C ILE A 250 12.42 9.96 -8.49
N LYS A 251 12.30 11.22 -8.93
CA LYS A 251 13.40 11.94 -9.58
C LYS A 251 14.63 12.08 -8.67
N LYS A 252 14.44 12.34 -7.36
CA LYS A 252 15.53 12.34 -6.38
C LYS A 252 16.19 10.97 -6.26
N MET A 253 15.43 9.89 -6.35
CA MET A 253 15.96 8.52 -6.38
C MET A 253 16.75 8.27 -7.66
N LEU A 254 16.20 8.62 -8.82
CA LEU A 254 16.91 8.54 -10.11
C LEU A 254 18.22 9.34 -10.10
N GLN A 255 18.20 10.53 -9.51
CA GLN A 255 19.38 11.38 -9.38
C GLN A 255 20.44 10.77 -8.45
N ARG A 256 20.02 10.14 -7.34
CA ARG A 256 20.91 9.46 -6.40
C ARG A 256 21.68 8.32 -7.06
N HIS A 257 20.98 7.55 -7.90
CA HIS A 257 21.54 6.38 -8.57
C HIS A 257 21.93 6.65 -10.04
N ARG A 258 22.11 7.93 -10.43
CA ARG A 258 22.28 8.32 -11.83
C ARG A 258 23.45 7.61 -12.53
N ASN A 259 24.54 7.36 -11.80
CA ASN A 259 25.76 6.79 -12.38
C ASN A 259 25.54 5.38 -12.93
N ILE A 260 24.74 4.55 -12.25
CA ILE A 260 24.40 3.22 -12.73
C ILE A 260 23.20 3.25 -13.69
N LEU A 261 22.15 4.01 -13.38
CA LEU A 261 20.92 4.04 -14.15
C LEU A 261 21.10 4.57 -15.58
N PHE A 262 22.04 5.48 -15.78
CA PHE A 262 22.32 6.12 -17.07
C PHE A 262 23.75 5.87 -17.55
N SER A 263 24.39 4.79 -17.08
CA SER A 263 25.72 4.34 -17.51
C SER A 263 25.74 3.97 -19.00
N ALA A 264 26.93 3.84 -19.56
CA ALA A 264 27.09 3.40 -20.95
C ALA A 264 26.44 2.02 -21.18
N SER A 265 26.58 1.09 -20.23
CA SER A 265 25.93 -0.23 -20.30
C SER A 265 24.40 -0.15 -20.22
N ALA A 266 23.86 0.77 -19.43
CA ALA A 266 22.41 1.03 -19.40
C ALA A 266 21.90 1.58 -20.73
N GLN A 267 22.66 2.50 -21.36
CA GLN A 267 22.31 3.06 -22.66
C GLN A 267 22.43 2.04 -23.79
N GLU A 268 23.40 1.13 -23.71
CA GLU A 268 23.50 0.00 -24.66
C GLU A 268 22.28 -0.94 -24.54
N LYS A 269 21.85 -1.24 -23.30
CA LYS A 269 20.74 -2.16 -23.03
C LYS A 269 19.37 -1.57 -23.35
N TYR A 270 19.11 -0.31 -23.00
CA TYR A 270 17.79 0.32 -23.06
C TYR A 270 17.70 1.48 -24.07
N GLY A 271 18.80 1.82 -24.75
CA GLY A 271 18.92 3.01 -25.59
C GLY A 271 19.14 4.29 -24.77
N SER A 272 19.53 5.38 -25.45
CA SER A 272 19.84 6.66 -24.80
C SER A 272 18.60 7.29 -24.17
N PHE A 273 18.66 7.66 -22.91
CA PHE A 273 17.59 8.36 -22.19
C PHE A 273 17.65 9.86 -22.45
N ASN A 274 16.49 10.49 -22.59
CA ASN A 274 16.39 11.95 -22.61
C ASN A 274 16.36 12.47 -21.18
N MET A 275 17.52 12.89 -20.66
CA MET A 275 17.70 13.35 -19.28
C MET A 275 16.87 14.62 -19.00
N GLU A 276 16.76 15.52 -19.96
CA GLU A 276 15.96 16.73 -19.82
C GLU A 276 14.48 16.37 -19.64
N LYS A 277 13.93 15.49 -20.48
CA LYS A 277 12.53 15.03 -20.38
C LYS A 277 12.26 14.33 -19.04
N ILE A 278 13.19 13.50 -18.53
CA ILE A 278 13.08 12.82 -17.25
C ILE A 278 13.05 13.83 -16.09
N PHE A 279 14.04 14.71 -16.01
CA PHE A 279 14.17 15.60 -14.84
C PHE A 279 13.28 16.85 -14.89
N SER A 280 12.74 17.22 -16.05
CA SER A 280 11.68 18.23 -16.18
C SER A 280 10.27 17.70 -15.95
N SER A 281 10.07 16.39 -15.83
CA SER A 281 8.76 15.78 -15.60
C SER A 281 8.14 16.30 -14.31
N THR A 282 6.86 16.68 -14.38
CA THR A 282 6.06 17.19 -13.25
C THR A 282 4.92 16.25 -12.84
N SER A 283 4.78 15.11 -13.55
CA SER A 283 3.80 14.07 -13.24
C SER A 283 4.42 12.69 -13.39
N LEU A 284 3.84 11.70 -12.70
CA LEU A 284 4.23 10.28 -12.83
C LEU A 284 4.09 9.82 -14.29
N GLU A 285 3.02 10.23 -14.95
CA GLU A 285 2.75 9.93 -16.35
C GLU A 285 3.90 10.37 -17.27
N ALA A 286 4.33 11.62 -17.16
CA ALA A 286 5.44 12.14 -17.96
C ALA A 286 6.77 11.45 -17.62
N LEU A 287 6.98 11.12 -16.35
CA LEU A 287 8.18 10.40 -15.90
C LEU A 287 8.17 8.95 -16.41
N ASP A 288 7.04 8.26 -16.31
CA ASP A 288 6.91 6.87 -16.76
C ASP A 288 7.07 6.76 -18.28
N GLU A 289 6.52 7.72 -19.05
CA GLU A 289 6.74 7.76 -20.50
C GLU A 289 8.22 7.96 -20.83
N ALA A 290 8.92 8.85 -20.10
CA ALA A 290 10.31 9.17 -20.38
C ALA A 290 11.31 8.11 -19.89
N TYR A 291 10.98 7.38 -18.83
CA TYR A 291 11.87 6.42 -18.16
C TYR A 291 11.32 4.99 -18.15
N SER A 292 10.18 4.72 -17.50
CA SER A 292 9.70 3.36 -17.23
C SER A 292 9.31 2.62 -18.52
N CYS A 293 8.51 3.23 -19.39
CA CYS A 293 8.11 2.64 -20.67
C CYS A 293 9.32 2.31 -21.54
N LYS A 294 10.27 3.24 -21.62
CA LYS A 294 11.48 3.05 -22.41
C LYS A 294 12.33 1.90 -21.86
N ARG A 295 12.57 1.88 -20.57
CA ARG A 295 13.35 0.84 -19.90
C ARG A 295 12.73 -0.55 -20.06
N LEU A 296 11.39 -0.63 -19.99
CA LEU A 296 10.66 -1.88 -20.08
C LEU A 296 10.30 -2.28 -21.52
N GLY A 297 10.56 -1.42 -22.52
CA GLY A 297 10.31 -1.70 -23.92
C GLY A 297 8.84 -1.60 -24.32
N PHE A 298 7.99 -0.91 -23.57
CA PHE A 298 6.60 -0.67 -23.92
C PHE A 298 6.50 0.37 -25.05
N LYS A 299 5.58 0.13 -26.00
CA LYS A 299 5.35 1.03 -27.15
C LYS A 299 4.56 2.27 -26.76
N SER A 300 3.67 2.15 -25.76
CA SER A 300 2.86 3.25 -25.26
C SER A 300 2.76 3.20 -23.74
N LEU A 301 2.41 4.35 -23.14
CA LEU A 301 2.13 4.47 -21.72
C LEU A 301 0.89 3.65 -21.33
N ASP A 302 -0.10 3.58 -22.21
CA ASP A 302 -1.33 2.82 -21.96
C ASP A 302 -1.05 1.31 -21.91
N ASP A 303 -0.18 0.77 -22.81
CA ASP A 303 0.25 -0.64 -22.74
C ASP A 303 0.97 -0.94 -21.40
N TYR A 304 1.83 -0.02 -20.98
CA TYR A 304 2.51 -0.15 -19.68
C TYR A 304 1.50 -0.16 -18.52
N TYR A 305 0.60 0.81 -18.46
CA TYR A 305 -0.38 0.90 -17.38
C TYR A 305 -1.40 -0.23 -17.40
N GLN A 306 -1.78 -0.72 -18.59
CA GLN A 306 -2.60 -1.92 -18.72
C GLN A 306 -1.90 -3.13 -18.10
N SER A 307 -0.61 -3.31 -18.37
CA SER A 307 0.19 -4.41 -17.79
C SER A 307 0.37 -4.29 -16.27
N CYS A 308 0.38 -3.07 -15.75
CA CYS A 308 0.53 -2.79 -14.32
C CYS A 308 -0.76 -3.00 -13.52
N SER A 309 -1.92 -2.89 -14.15
CA SER A 309 -3.23 -2.86 -13.48
C SER A 309 -3.59 -4.22 -12.89
N SER A 310 -3.64 -4.31 -11.57
CA SER A 310 -3.95 -5.55 -10.84
C SER A 310 -5.40 -6.01 -11.04
N GLY A 311 -6.30 -5.12 -11.43
CA GLY A 311 -7.69 -5.46 -11.76
C GLY A 311 -7.82 -6.53 -12.85
N ASN A 312 -6.86 -6.59 -13.78
CA ASN A 312 -6.83 -7.62 -14.83
C ASN A 312 -6.61 -9.04 -14.28
N TYR A 313 -6.05 -9.16 -13.11
CA TYR A 313 -5.67 -10.43 -12.48
C TYR A 313 -6.53 -10.78 -11.27
N LEU A 314 -7.31 -9.82 -10.76
CA LEU A 314 -8.05 -9.93 -9.50
C LEU A 314 -9.02 -11.14 -9.51
N ASN A 315 -9.67 -11.41 -10.63
CA ASN A 315 -10.60 -12.54 -10.77
C ASN A 315 -9.95 -13.93 -10.60
N ASN A 316 -8.64 -14.02 -10.73
CA ASN A 316 -7.89 -15.27 -10.51
C ASN A 316 -7.53 -15.49 -9.03
N VAL A 317 -7.75 -14.48 -8.17
CA VAL A 317 -7.48 -14.61 -6.73
C VAL A 317 -8.61 -15.40 -6.09
N THR A 318 -8.27 -16.51 -5.43
CA THR A 318 -9.23 -17.45 -4.82
C THR A 318 -9.11 -17.55 -3.31
N ILE A 319 -7.98 -17.10 -2.74
CA ILE A 319 -7.78 -17.07 -1.29
C ILE A 319 -8.61 -15.96 -0.62
N PRO A 320 -8.83 -16.03 0.70
CA PRO A 320 -9.48 -14.97 1.45
C PRO A 320 -8.85 -13.59 1.22
N MET A 321 -9.69 -12.56 0.98
CA MET A 321 -9.21 -11.21 0.73
C MET A 321 -9.86 -10.18 1.65
N PHE A 322 -9.02 -9.30 2.20
CA PHE A 322 -9.43 -8.05 2.83
C PHE A 322 -9.03 -6.87 1.93
N ILE A 323 -10.00 -6.07 1.56
CA ILE A 323 -9.83 -4.89 0.72
C ILE A 323 -10.27 -3.67 1.51
N LEU A 324 -9.50 -2.58 1.45
CA LEU A 324 -9.78 -1.35 2.19
C LEU A 324 -9.56 -0.11 1.34
N ASN A 325 -10.54 0.80 1.34
CA ASN A 325 -10.42 2.17 0.83
C ASN A 325 -11.11 3.17 1.76
N ALA A 326 -10.84 4.47 1.55
CA ALA A 326 -11.57 5.56 2.20
C ALA A 326 -12.32 6.41 1.16
N LEU A 327 -13.52 6.90 1.50
CA LEU A 327 -14.30 7.78 0.60
C LEU A 327 -13.63 9.13 0.37
N ASP A 328 -12.80 9.57 1.30
CA ASP A 328 -12.08 10.85 1.26
C ASP A 328 -10.63 10.72 0.80
N ASP A 329 -10.25 9.56 0.23
CA ASP A 329 -8.91 9.34 -0.33
C ASP A 329 -8.71 10.22 -1.59
N PRO A 330 -7.74 11.17 -1.57
CA PRO A 330 -7.52 12.07 -2.70
C PRO A 330 -6.81 11.40 -3.88
N LEU A 331 -6.21 10.21 -3.71
CA LEU A 331 -5.51 9.45 -4.75
C LEU A 331 -6.36 8.32 -5.33
N VAL A 332 -7.29 7.80 -4.54
CA VAL A 332 -8.20 6.71 -4.94
C VAL A 332 -9.65 7.13 -4.64
N PRO A 333 -10.21 8.07 -5.41
CA PRO A 333 -11.56 8.57 -5.19
C PRO A 333 -12.62 7.49 -5.44
N PRO A 334 -13.86 7.67 -4.92
CA PRO A 334 -14.92 6.65 -4.96
C PRO A 334 -15.29 6.14 -6.35
N CYS A 335 -15.07 6.90 -7.42
CA CYS A 335 -15.30 6.42 -8.80
C CYS A 335 -14.40 5.24 -9.19
N LEU A 336 -13.32 4.97 -8.43
CA LEU A 336 -12.41 3.84 -8.64
C LEU A 336 -12.78 2.63 -7.76
N HIS A 337 -13.84 2.69 -6.98
CA HIS A 337 -14.24 1.64 -6.06
C HIS A 337 -15.09 0.53 -6.70
N THR A 338 -15.43 0.66 -7.99
CA THR A 338 -16.29 -0.31 -8.71
C THR A 338 -15.65 -1.70 -8.76
N ILE A 339 -14.38 -1.80 -9.20
CA ILE A 339 -13.69 -3.08 -9.36
C ILE A 339 -13.60 -3.88 -8.04
N PRO A 340 -13.08 -3.31 -6.92
CA PRO A 340 -13.00 -4.06 -5.67
C PRO A 340 -14.38 -4.38 -5.08
N ARG A 341 -15.39 -3.54 -5.32
CA ARG A 341 -16.75 -3.77 -4.87
C ARG A 341 -17.36 -4.97 -5.61
N GLU A 342 -17.31 -4.98 -6.94
CA GLU A 342 -17.85 -6.07 -7.77
C GLU A 342 -17.14 -7.39 -7.43
N PHE A 343 -15.82 -7.36 -7.22
CA PHE A 343 -15.07 -8.54 -6.78
C PHE A 343 -15.59 -9.05 -5.43
N ALA A 344 -15.72 -8.19 -4.42
CA ALA A 344 -16.17 -8.59 -3.10
C ALA A 344 -17.62 -9.12 -3.10
N GLU A 345 -18.50 -8.48 -3.89
CA GLU A 345 -19.91 -8.90 -4.05
C GLU A 345 -20.04 -10.23 -4.86
N SER A 346 -18.98 -10.66 -5.54
CA SER A 346 -18.93 -11.94 -6.28
C SER A 346 -18.35 -13.11 -5.48
N ARG A 347 -17.67 -12.90 -4.34
CA ARG A 347 -16.90 -13.90 -3.61
C ARG A 347 -17.40 -14.12 -2.19
N ASP A 348 -17.42 -15.38 -1.76
CA ASP A 348 -17.88 -15.75 -0.40
C ASP A 348 -16.80 -15.50 0.68
N ASN A 349 -15.55 -15.33 0.28
CA ASN A 349 -14.37 -15.16 1.13
C ASN A 349 -13.67 -13.80 0.93
N CYS A 350 -14.37 -12.78 0.49
CA CYS A 350 -13.85 -11.44 0.34
C CYS A 350 -14.64 -10.45 1.21
N LEU A 351 -13.91 -9.56 1.88
CA LEU A 351 -14.45 -8.42 2.62
C LEU A 351 -13.88 -7.14 2.05
N TYR A 352 -14.72 -6.30 1.48
CA TYR A 352 -14.35 -4.95 1.06
C TYR A 352 -14.94 -3.92 2.01
N VAL A 353 -14.08 -3.20 2.70
CA VAL A 353 -14.40 -2.20 3.72
C VAL A 353 -14.09 -0.82 3.19
N VAL A 354 -15.04 0.10 3.32
CA VAL A 354 -14.89 1.50 2.90
C VAL A 354 -15.21 2.41 4.07
N THR A 355 -14.19 3.12 4.56
CA THR A 355 -14.37 4.11 5.62
C THR A 355 -14.77 5.47 5.05
N ARG A 356 -15.52 6.27 5.82
CA ARG A 356 -15.85 7.65 5.41
C ARG A 356 -14.62 8.56 5.38
N HIS A 357 -13.72 8.37 6.32
CA HIS A 357 -12.48 9.11 6.52
C HIS A 357 -11.29 8.17 6.48
N GLY A 358 -10.09 8.70 6.30
CA GLY A 358 -8.87 7.92 6.29
C GLY A 358 -7.79 8.52 5.39
N GLY A 359 -8.21 9.25 4.36
CA GLY A 359 -7.31 9.72 3.31
C GLY A 359 -6.54 8.57 2.67
N HIS A 360 -5.43 8.88 2.03
CA HIS A 360 -4.54 7.86 1.48
C HIS A 360 -3.58 7.36 2.55
N LEU A 361 -3.86 6.19 3.12
CA LEU A 361 -3.03 5.51 4.14
C LEU A 361 -2.88 6.24 5.48
N GLY A 362 -3.64 7.30 5.75
CA GLY A 362 -3.56 8.04 7.00
C GLY A 362 -4.17 7.25 8.16
N TYR A 363 -5.47 7.14 8.16
CA TYR A 363 -6.27 6.44 9.17
C TYR A 363 -5.90 6.78 10.62
N PHE A 364 -5.45 8.03 10.83
CA PHE A 364 -5.12 8.53 12.15
C PHE A 364 -6.36 8.64 13.02
N GLU A 365 -6.27 8.16 14.25
CA GLU A 365 -7.38 8.11 15.20
C GLU A 365 -7.00 8.64 16.57
N GLY A 366 -8.03 8.96 17.35
CA GLY A 366 -7.86 9.39 18.73
C GLY A 366 -7.25 10.79 18.88
N GLY A 367 -7.30 11.30 20.10
CA GLY A 367 -6.76 12.60 20.47
C GLY A 367 -7.46 13.80 19.85
N TYR A 368 -7.10 15.00 20.29
CA TYR A 368 -7.61 16.26 19.73
C TYR A 368 -6.77 16.73 18.56
N PHE A 369 -5.45 16.89 18.75
CA PHE A 369 -4.47 17.32 17.74
C PHE A 369 -3.45 16.23 17.45
N THR A 370 -2.96 15.56 18.48
CA THR A 370 -1.99 14.48 18.38
C THR A 370 -2.73 13.16 18.31
N PRO A 371 -2.57 12.40 17.24
CA PRO A 371 -3.23 11.11 17.09
C PRO A 371 -2.63 10.05 18.01
N SER A 372 -3.33 8.95 18.16
CA SER A 372 -2.78 7.73 18.76
C SER A 372 -1.58 7.24 17.97
N PRO A 373 -0.58 6.61 18.62
CA PRO A 373 0.61 6.07 17.97
C PRO A 373 0.27 4.99 16.91
N ILE A 374 -0.77 4.24 17.18
CA ILE A 374 -1.30 3.16 16.36
C ILE A 374 -2.51 3.70 15.61
N THR A 375 -2.63 3.40 14.35
CA THR A 375 -3.74 3.87 13.52
C THR A 375 -4.80 2.79 13.36
N TRP A 376 -5.99 3.20 12.92
CA TRP A 376 -7.10 2.31 12.65
C TRP A 376 -6.73 1.22 11.62
N ILE A 377 -5.98 1.57 10.56
CA ILE A 377 -5.54 0.60 9.55
C ILE A 377 -4.60 -0.46 10.11
N ASP A 378 -3.69 -0.12 11.03
CA ASP A 378 -2.80 -1.08 11.68
C ASP A 378 -3.60 -2.10 12.49
N ARG A 379 -4.61 -1.63 13.26
CA ARG A 379 -5.52 -2.50 14.01
C ARG A 379 -6.36 -3.37 13.10
N ALA A 380 -6.93 -2.80 12.04
CA ALA A 380 -7.77 -3.51 11.07
C ALA A 380 -7.00 -4.67 10.39
N VAL A 381 -5.75 -4.42 9.99
CA VAL A 381 -4.86 -5.45 9.42
C VAL A 381 -4.66 -6.62 10.40
N LEU A 382 -4.35 -6.32 11.67
CA LEU A 382 -4.05 -7.38 12.63
C LEU A 382 -5.30 -8.08 13.15
N GLU A 383 -6.42 -7.39 13.34
CA GLU A 383 -7.69 -8.05 13.69
C GLU A 383 -8.13 -9.01 12.58
N PHE A 384 -8.04 -8.58 11.31
CA PHE A 384 -8.35 -9.46 10.18
C PHE A 384 -7.37 -10.65 10.10
N ALA A 385 -6.06 -10.41 10.24
CA ALA A 385 -5.05 -11.46 10.25
C ALA A 385 -5.34 -12.51 11.32
N ASN A 386 -5.58 -12.09 12.57
CA ASN A 386 -5.90 -12.97 13.69
C ASN A 386 -7.18 -13.78 13.45
N ALA A 387 -8.21 -13.13 12.85
CA ALA A 387 -9.46 -13.82 12.55
C ALA A 387 -9.29 -14.92 11.51
N VAL A 388 -8.54 -14.66 10.43
CA VAL A 388 -8.29 -15.66 9.38
C VAL A 388 -7.40 -16.80 9.90
N VAL A 389 -6.33 -16.49 10.65
CA VAL A 389 -5.49 -17.50 11.31
C VAL A 389 -6.31 -18.42 12.21
N THR A 390 -7.19 -17.84 13.05
CA THR A 390 -8.06 -18.63 13.93
C THR A 390 -9.05 -19.52 13.16
N MET A 391 -9.46 -19.09 11.96
CA MET A 391 -10.33 -19.91 11.10
C MET A 391 -9.57 -21.07 10.47
N GLU A 392 -8.34 -20.86 10.02
CA GLU A 392 -7.48 -21.87 9.41
C GLU A 392 -7.17 -22.99 10.41
N GLU A 393 -6.81 -22.65 11.64
CA GLU A 393 -6.53 -23.61 12.73
C GLU A 393 -7.74 -24.53 13.05
N LYS A 394 -8.96 -24.02 12.90
CA LYS A 394 -10.17 -24.81 13.14
C LYS A 394 -10.51 -25.77 12.01
N GLN A 395 -9.88 -25.63 10.84
CA GLN A 395 -10.09 -26.48 9.67
C GLN A 395 -9.04 -27.59 9.56
N GLN A 396 -7.89 -27.43 10.22
CA GLN A 396 -6.86 -28.45 10.39
C GLN A 396 -7.19 -29.39 11.53
#